data_949bcffc713019a8b1afd9269fb176cd
#
_entry.id   949bcffc713019a8b1afd9269fb176cd
#
_cell.length_a   1.000
_cell.length_b   1.000
_cell.length_c   1.000
_cell.angle_alpha   90.00
_cell.angle_beta   90.00
_cell.angle_gamma   90.00
#
_symmetry.space_group_name_H-M   'P 1'
#
loop_
_entity.id
_entity.type
_entity.pdbx_description
1 polymer ?
#
loop_
_entity_poly.entity_id
_entity_poly.type
_entity_poly.pdbx_seq_one_letter_code
_entity_poly.pdbx_strand_id
1 'polypeptide(L)'
;MLATLQAGPAHGYAIAQTLRARSDGAFDLPEGTLYPALHRLERAGMVASEWSTQAGRRRRTYRLTRAGEKALSDRRLEWRLFATAIEAVLA
;
A
#
# COMPACT_ATOMS: atom_id res chain seq x y z
N MET A 1 -1.59 -2.50 -1.18
CA MET A 1 -0.73 -1.32 -1.37
C MET A 1 -0.62 -0.45 -0.12
N LEU A 2 -1.71 -0.20 0.59
CA LEU A 2 -1.66 0.59 1.83
C LEU A 2 -0.72 -0.03 2.87
N ALA A 3 -0.71 -1.36 2.98
CA ALA A 3 0.14 -2.07 3.94
C ALA A 3 1.64 -1.81 3.75
N THR A 4 2.08 -1.51 2.54
CA THR A 4 3.49 -1.22 2.26
C THR A 4 3.96 0.10 2.87
N LEU A 5 3.03 1.00 3.18
CA LEU A 5 3.31 2.31 3.79
C LEU A 5 3.17 2.29 5.31
N GLN A 6 2.75 1.18 5.90
CA GLN A 6 2.56 1.08 7.35
C GLN A 6 3.86 1.27 8.13
N ALA A 7 4.96 0.80 7.58
CA ALA A 7 6.28 0.92 8.23
C ALA A 7 6.85 2.34 8.15
N GLY A 8 6.32 3.19 7.27
CA GLY A 8 6.76 4.56 7.08
C GLY A 8 6.59 5.05 5.65
N PRO A 9 6.88 6.33 5.41
CA PRO A 9 6.80 6.90 4.06
C PRO A 9 7.74 6.21 3.08
N ALA A 10 7.33 6.10 1.82
CA ALA A 10 8.13 5.50 0.77
C ALA A 10 7.83 6.12 -0.60
N HIS A 11 8.81 6.12 -1.48
CA HIS A 11 8.59 6.51 -2.88
C HIS A 11 8.07 5.31 -3.69
N GLY A 12 7.52 5.59 -4.88
CA GLY A 12 6.84 4.57 -5.69
C GLY A 12 7.69 3.34 -5.99
N TYR A 13 8.97 3.52 -6.29
CA TYR A 13 9.87 2.40 -6.57
C TYR A 13 10.03 1.47 -5.36
N ALA A 14 10.19 2.04 -4.17
CA ALA A 14 10.30 1.27 -2.94
C ALA A 14 8.99 0.52 -2.62
N ILE A 15 7.84 1.13 -2.90
CA ILE A 15 6.54 0.48 -2.74
C ILE A 15 6.45 -0.75 -3.64
N ALA A 16 6.83 -0.61 -4.92
CA ALA A 16 6.81 -1.71 -5.87
C ALA A 16 7.73 -2.86 -5.45
N GLN A 17 8.94 -2.54 -4.98
CA GLN A 17 9.88 -3.54 -4.47
C GLN A 17 9.33 -4.28 -3.25
N THR A 18 8.70 -3.56 -2.33
CA THR A 18 8.13 -4.16 -1.13
C THR A 18 6.98 -5.10 -1.49
N LEU A 19 6.12 -4.71 -2.42
CA LEU A 19 5.04 -5.58 -2.90
C LEU A 19 5.58 -6.86 -3.51
N ARG A 20 6.61 -6.74 -4.34
CA ARG A 20 7.24 -7.91 -4.95
C ARG A 20 7.82 -8.84 -3.89
N ALA A 21 8.56 -8.29 -2.93
CA ALA A 21 9.20 -9.07 -1.87
C ALA A 21 8.18 -9.77 -0.97
N ARG A 22 7.15 -9.05 -0.53
CA ARG A 22 6.13 -9.61 0.37
C ARG A 22 5.22 -10.63 -0.29
N SER A 23 5.04 -10.55 -1.61
CA SER A 23 4.21 -11.48 -2.36
C SER A 23 5.01 -12.60 -3.03
N ASP A 24 6.30 -12.69 -2.75
CA ASP A 24 7.21 -13.67 -3.37
C ASP A 24 7.18 -13.60 -4.90
N GLY A 25 7.13 -12.39 -5.43
CA GLY A 25 7.10 -12.13 -6.87
C GLY A 25 5.73 -12.18 -7.53
N ALA A 26 4.67 -12.53 -6.77
CA ALA A 26 3.31 -12.62 -7.33
C ALA A 26 2.76 -11.26 -7.76
N PHE A 27 3.12 -10.19 -7.03
CA PHE A 27 2.74 -8.83 -7.39
C PHE A 27 3.97 -8.05 -7.87
N ASP A 28 4.14 -8.02 -9.18
CA ASP A 28 5.19 -7.26 -9.85
C ASP A 28 4.51 -6.19 -10.70
N LEU A 29 4.23 -5.03 -10.05
CA LEU A 29 3.48 -3.96 -10.69
C LEU A 29 4.39 -3.04 -11.50
N PRO A 30 4.16 -2.92 -12.81
CA PRO A 30 4.86 -1.93 -13.61
C PRO A 30 4.44 -0.50 -13.22
N GLU A 31 5.28 0.49 -13.52
CA GLU A 31 5.01 1.90 -13.22
C GLU A 31 3.66 2.37 -13.80
N GLY A 32 3.31 1.90 -14.98
CA GLY A 32 2.04 2.25 -15.63
C GLY A 32 0.79 1.79 -14.85
N THR A 33 0.94 0.84 -13.93
CA THR A 33 -0.13 0.38 -13.04
C THR A 33 -0.03 0.99 -11.66
N LEU A 34 1.18 1.11 -11.14
CA LEU A 34 1.44 1.57 -9.78
C LEU A 34 1.02 3.02 -9.55
N TYR A 35 1.49 3.94 -10.40
CA TYR A 35 1.22 5.37 -10.19
C TYR A 35 -0.26 5.75 -10.31
N PRO A 36 -1.02 5.24 -11.28
CA PRO A 36 -2.46 5.47 -11.28
C PRO A 36 -3.17 4.95 -10.02
N ALA A 37 -2.74 3.82 -9.47
CA ALA A 37 -3.29 3.30 -8.22
C ALA A 37 -2.98 4.21 -7.04
N LEU A 38 -1.76 4.71 -6.93
CA LEU A 38 -1.37 5.69 -5.90
C LEU A 38 -2.18 6.98 -6.03
N HIS A 39 -2.41 7.47 -7.25
CA HIS A 39 -3.23 8.65 -7.49
C HIS A 39 -4.67 8.44 -7.04
N ARG A 40 -5.24 7.27 -7.27
CA ARG A 40 -6.61 6.95 -6.79
C ARG A 40 -6.68 6.96 -5.27
N LEU A 41 -5.68 6.39 -4.61
CA LEU A 41 -5.61 6.39 -3.15
C LEU A 41 -5.44 7.81 -2.59
N GLU A 42 -4.66 8.64 -3.26
CA GLU A 42 -4.47 10.03 -2.87
C GLU A 42 -5.77 10.83 -3.02
N ARG A 43 -6.49 10.66 -4.12
CA ARG A 43 -7.80 11.29 -4.32
C ARG A 43 -8.83 10.84 -3.29
N ALA A 44 -8.75 9.60 -2.86
CA ALA A 44 -9.63 9.07 -1.82
C ALA A 44 -9.22 9.54 -0.42
N GLY A 45 -8.11 10.26 -0.29
CA GLY A 45 -7.62 10.76 0.99
C GLY A 45 -6.93 9.72 1.86
N MET A 46 -6.59 8.56 1.31
CA MET A 46 -5.96 7.46 2.06
C MET A 46 -4.45 7.55 2.11
N VAL A 47 -3.84 8.21 1.12
CA VAL A 47 -2.42 8.53 1.10
C VAL A 47 -2.23 10.01 0.81
N ALA A 48 -1.12 10.55 1.29
CA ALA A 48 -0.66 11.89 0.95
C ALA A 48 0.74 11.78 0.36
N SER A 49 1.11 12.73 -0.47
CA SER A 49 2.42 12.74 -1.08
C SER A 49 3.06 14.10 -1.01
N GLU A 50 4.38 14.11 -1.01
CA GLU A 50 5.16 15.33 -1.07
C GLU A 50 6.47 15.07 -1.82
N TRP A 51 7.01 16.11 -2.42
CA TRP A 51 8.29 16.05 -3.09
C TRP A 51 9.41 16.13 -2.05
N SER A 52 10.41 15.27 -2.20
CA SER A 52 11.63 15.31 -1.39
C SER A 52 12.85 15.13 -2.29
N THR A 53 14.01 15.54 -1.77
CA THR A 53 15.29 15.37 -2.48
C THR A 53 16.13 14.38 -1.71
N GLN A 54 16.52 13.29 -2.38
CA GLN A 54 17.43 12.28 -1.82
C GLN A 54 18.55 12.03 -2.81
N ALA A 55 19.78 12.10 -2.35
CA ALA A 55 20.98 11.86 -3.16
C ALA A 55 20.96 12.68 -4.46
N GLY A 56 20.57 13.95 -4.38
CA GLY A 56 20.48 14.85 -5.52
C GLY A 56 19.32 14.60 -6.47
N ARG A 57 18.45 13.63 -6.18
CA ARG A 57 17.26 13.33 -6.97
C ARG A 57 16.00 13.79 -6.28
N ARG A 58 15.11 14.41 -7.04
CA ARG A 58 13.79 14.79 -6.60
C ARG A 58 12.85 13.60 -6.72
N ARG A 59 12.22 13.18 -5.62
CA ARG A 59 11.31 12.03 -5.58
C ARG A 59 10.02 12.40 -4.87
N ARG A 60 8.92 11.78 -5.33
CA ARG A 60 7.63 11.90 -4.66
C ARG A 60 7.51 10.79 -3.63
N THR A 61 7.35 11.19 -2.37
CA THR A 61 7.24 10.27 -1.23
C THR A 61 5.79 10.20 -0.79
N TYR A 62 5.26 9.00 -0.65
CA TYR A 62 3.90 8.72 -0.24
C TYR A 62 3.86 8.25 1.22
N ARG A 63 2.81 8.64 1.94
CA ARG A 63 2.58 8.21 3.31
C ARG A 63 1.11 7.96 3.55
N LEU A 64 0.79 7.10 4.53
CA LEU A 64 -0.59 6.89 4.95
C LEU A 64 -1.12 8.12 5.67
N THR A 65 -2.37 8.47 5.38
CA THR A 65 -3.14 9.41 6.19
C THR A 65 -3.85 8.65 7.31
N ARG A 66 -4.49 9.36 8.24
CA ARG A 66 -5.36 8.71 9.24
C ARG A 66 -6.47 7.89 8.59
N ALA A 67 -7.07 8.41 7.53
CA ALA A 67 -8.10 7.70 6.78
C ALA A 67 -7.53 6.43 6.14
N GLY A 68 -6.30 6.48 5.64
CA GLY A 68 -5.61 5.32 5.07
C GLY A 68 -5.32 4.26 6.13
N GLU A 69 -4.87 4.67 7.31
CA GLU A 69 -4.63 3.74 8.43
C GLU A 69 -5.93 3.05 8.87
N LYS A 70 -7.02 3.81 8.97
CA LYS A 70 -8.32 3.26 9.31
C LYS A 70 -8.81 2.28 8.26
N ALA A 71 -8.69 2.62 6.98
CA ALA A 71 -9.10 1.75 5.88
C ALA A 71 -8.30 0.44 5.90
N LEU A 72 -7.01 0.50 6.18
CA LEU A 72 -6.16 -0.69 6.29
C LEU A 72 -6.60 -1.58 7.46
N SER A 73 -6.87 -0.99 8.63
CA SER A 73 -7.37 -1.72 9.80
C SER A 73 -8.71 -2.39 9.54
N ASP A 74 -9.64 -1.67 8.90
CA ASP A 74 -10.97 -2.19 8.56
C ASP A 74 -10.85 -3.37 7.59
N ARG A 75 -10.00 -3.28 6.57
CA ARG A 75 -9.78 -4.36 5.61
C ARG A 75 -9.14 -5.59 6.25
N ARG A 76 -8.22 -5.39 7.19
CA ARG A 76 -7.61 -6.50 7.93
C ARG A 76 -8.63 -7.21 8.81
N LEU A 77 -9.53 -6.46 9.44
CA LEU A 77 -10.60 -7.05 10.22
C LEU A 77 -11.55 -7.85 9.34
N GLU A 78 -12.00 -7.29 8.22
CA GLU A 78 -12.85 -7.97 7.25
C GLU A 78 -12.21 -9.27 6.76
N TRP A 79 -10.94 -9.23 6.42
CA TRP A 79 -10.20 -10.42 5.99
C TRP A 79 -10.16 -11.48 7.08
N ARG A 80 -9.88 -11.11 8.32
CA ARG A 80 -9.83 -12.06 9.44
C ARG A 80 -11.18 -12.72 9.68
N LEU A 81 -12.26 -11.95 9.63
CA LEU A 81 -13.60 -12.48 9.76
C LEU A 81 -13.95 -13.46 8.64
N PHE A 82 -13.61 -13.10 7.42
CA PHE A 82 -13.79 -13.96 6.26
C PHE A 82 -12.99 -15.26 6.40
N ALA A 83 -11.72 -15.18 6.74
CA ALA A 83 -10.85 -16.35 6.91
C ALA A 83 -11.36 -17.27 8.01
N THR A 84 -11.83 -16.73 9.13
CA THR A 84 -12.41 -17.50 10.22
C THR A 84 -13.68 -18.24 9.78
N ALA A 85 -14.53 -17.57 9.00
CA ALA A 85 -15.74 -18.19 8.46
C ALA A 85 -15.41 -19.33 7.51
N ILE A 86 -14.41 -19.17 6.64
CA ILE A 86 -13.97 -20.21 5.73
C ILE A 86 -13.40 -21.41 6.49
N GLU A 87 -12.57 -21.17 7.50
CA GLU A 87 -12.02 -22.25 8.33
C GLU A 87 -13.12 -23.04 9.03
N ALA A 88 -14.15 -22.39 9.52
CA ALA A 88 -15.29 -23.04 10.15
C ALA A 88 -16.02 -23.96 9.17
N VAL A 89 -16.14 -23.57 7.90
CA VAL A 89 -16.76 -24.39 6.86
C VAL A 89 -15.91 -25.58 6.49
N LEU A 90 -14.59 -25.43 6.50
CA LEU A 90 -13.63 -26.48 6.11
C LEU A 90 -13.30 -27.46 7.24
N ALA A 91 -13.64 -27.14 8.46
CA ALA A 91 -13.30 -27.96 9.63
C ALA A 91 -14.19 -29.25 9.74
#